data_8e4e7770fc1977a5055ef604bcf7a437
#
_entry.id   8e4e7770fc1977a5055ef604bcf7a437
#
_cell.length_a   1.000
_cell.length_b   1.000
_cell.length_c   1.000
_cell.angle_alpha   90.00
_cell.angle_beta   90.00
_cell.angle_gamma   90.00
#
_symmetry.space_group_name_H-M   'P 1'
#
loop_
_entity.id
_entity.type
_entity.pdbx_description
1 polymer ?
#
loop_
_entity_poly.entity_id
_entity_poly.type
_entity_poly.pdbx_seq_one_letter_code
_entity_poly.pdbx_strand_id
1 'polypeptide(L)'
;MKNNCIEISCNDRKKSLPDVACNSVENNFFVVWAAVPGEESQTADNFIYGQKISASGEALGEPVEVVKTEDVLMLPRVLYNPNKNQYLVIYCLGESYFNIRGVILDVDGSVVGGHFKVTDVPANQFHFTMAFNFRRNQFFITYNDFRDDVSSVCGVIIDDTGAAVKEEFLISNAAGHQVNPVACYNPQDDTYLVNWEDFRAHGDSLPALETLNHMTDIYGALLAADGTVLVNNIPMCADANGIDGDQRFNGIAYNSKTNQFLASWTDSRDSLQNVGIMGRIVKADGTMPAGDFTLVDAPGAQMISHTLYLPQEDKYFIAFERDRNEVDKFYFKDITAHLDIAAMWLDANGQPEAGMIDIFNGDGNQRFVRVAHDAKSKTFLMVWQSDFPGVSDSVEGHIMSAGGNIKGKIYKK
;
A
#
# COMPACT_ATOMS: atom_id res chain seq x y z
N MET A 1 16.20 13.85 -20.39
CA MET A 1 14.76 13.94 -20.74
C MET A 1 14.13 14.86 -19.70
N LYS A 2 13.32 15.87 -20.09
CA LYS A 2 12.63 16.72 -19.08
C LYS A 2 11.72 15.81 -18.26
N ASN A 3 11.81 15.93 -16.93
CA ASN A 3 10.91 15.26 -15.98
C ASN A 3 9.49 15.83 -16.15
N ASN A 4 8.74 15.32 -17.11
CA ASN A 4 7.34 15.68 -17.26
C ASN A 4 6.54 14.94 -16.16
N CYS A 5 6.52 15.55 -14.97
CA CYS A 5 5.61 15.17 -13.90
C CYS A 5 4.24 15.79 -14.14
N ILE A 6 3.23 15.06 -13.71
CA ILE A 6 1.85 15.55 -13.63
C ILE A 6 1.66 16.08 -12.21
N GLU A 7 1.29 17.36 -12.09
CA GLU A 7 0.76 17.89 -10.83
C GLU A 7 -0.70 17.45 -10.73
N ILE A 8 -0.99 16.54 -9.81
CA ILE A 8 -2.35 15.98 -9.67
C ILE A 8 -3.20 16.82 -8.73
N SER A 9 -2.57 17.40 -7.70
CA SER A 9 -3.28 18.18 -6.69
C SER A 9 -3.11 19.68 -6.89
N CYS A 10 -4.19 20.42 -6.79
CA CYS A 10 -4.22 21.86 -6.94
C CYS A 10 -5.04 22.52 -5.82
N ASN A 11 -4.44 22.96 -4.76
CA ASN A 11 -4.94 23.92 -3.77
C ASN A 11 -3.87 24.12 -2.67
N ASP A 12 -4.09 25.06 -1.75
CA ASP A 12 -3.14 25.46 -0.70
C ASP A 12 -3.11 24.53 0.52
N ARG A 13 -3.74 23.34 0.42
CA ARG A 13 -3.80 22.36 1.52
C ARG A 13 -2.57 21.45 1.52
N LYS A 14 -2.23 20.93 2.70
CA LYS A 14 -1.24 19.86 2.86
C LYS A 14 -1.85 18.54 2.38
N LYS A 15 -1.19 17.85 1.46
CA LYS A 15 -1.69 16.63 0.82
C LYS A 15 -0.79 15.46 1.12
N SER A 16 -1.39 14.27 1.27
CA SER A 16 -0.66 13.07 1.65
C SER A 16 -1.30 11.79 1.14
N LEU A 17 -0.48 10.73 1.14
CA LEU A 17 -0.87 9.34 1.00
C LEU A 17 -1.76 9.06 -0.22
N PRO A 18 -1.29 9.35 -1.45
CA PRO A 18 -2.06 9.06 -2.64
C PRO A 18 -2.23 7.56 -2.85
N ASP A 19 -3.34 7.20 -3.49
CA ASP A 19 -3.56 5.87 -4.04
C ASP A 19 -4.20 5.97 -5.43
N VAL A 20 -4.08 4.91 -6.24
CA VAL A 20 -4.53 4.92 -7.64
C VAL A 20 -5.13 3.60 -8.06
N ALA A 21 -6.27 3.66 -8.74
CA ALA A 21 -6.92 2.53 -9.40
C ALA A 21 -7.00 2.75 -10.91
N CYS A 22 -6.86 1.68 -11.68
CA CYS A 22 -7.08 1.70 -13.13
C CYS A 22 -8.54 1.33 -13.43
N ASN A 23 -9.24 2.17 -14.18
CA ASN A 23 -10.52 1.85 -14.77
C ASN A 23 -10.30 1.17 -16.13
N SER A 24 -10.40 -0.14 -16.16
CA SER A 24 -10.15 -0.96 -17.36
C SER A 24 -11.26 -0.83 -18.42
N VAL A 25 -12.42 -0.30 -18.08
CA VAL A 25 -13.54 -0.06 -19.00
C VAL A 25 -13.31 1.23 -19.78
N GLU A 26 -12.99 2.32 -19.09
CA GLU A 26 -12.77 3.64 -19.71
C GLU A 26 -11.32 3.91 -20.11
N ASN A 27 -10.39 3.07 -19.70
CA ASN A 27 -8.95 3.21 -19.94
C ASN A 27 -8.39 4.52 -19.39
N ASN A 28 -8.70 4.77 -18.15
CA ASN A 28 -8.19 5.90 -17.38
C ASN A 28 -7.83 5.45 -15.96
N PHE A 29 -7.36 6.38 -15.17
CA PHE A 29 -6.99 6.15 -13.78
C PHE A 29 -7.82 7.06 -12.88
N PHE A 30 -8.08 6.60 -11.66
CA PHE A 30 -8.66 7.41 -10.60
C PHE A 30 -7.68 7.46 -9.42
N VAL A 31 -7.26 8.68 -9.07
CA VAL A 31 -6.31 8.94 -7.99
C VAL A 31 -7.07 9.54 -6.82
N VAL A 32 -6.81 9.05 -5.60
CA VAL A 32 -7.33 9.64 -4.37
C VAL A 32 -6.19 10.10 -3.47
N TRP A 33 -6.42 11.12 -2.65
CA TRP A 33 -5.45 11.61 -1.65
C TRP A 33 -6.15 12.30 -0.48
N ALA A 34 -5.51 12.29 0.68
CA ALA A 34 -5.95 13.09 1.81
C ALA A 34 -5.42 14.51 1.70
N ALA A 35 -6.22 15.49 2.14
CA ALA A 35 -5.85 16.90 2.19
C ALA A 35 -6.30 17.52 3.50
N VAL A 36 -5.35 18.00 4.30
CA VAL A 36 -5.57 18.62 5.60
C VAL A 36 -5.33 20.13 5.54
N PRO A 37 -5.85 20.92 6.51
CA PRO A 37 -5.64 22.36 6.53
C PRO A 37 -4.15 22.72 6.44
N GLY A 38 -3.80 23.64 5.56
CA GLY A 38 -2.50 24.32 5.51
C GLY A 38 -2.49 25.55 6.43
N GLU A 39 -1.36 26.24 6.53
CA GLU A 39 -1.20 27.44 7.36
C GLU A 39 -2.13 28.57 6.96
N GLU A 40 -2.50 28.67 5.68
CA GLU A 40 -3.40 29.68 5.12
C GLU A 40 -4.84 29.20 4.94
N SER A 41 -5.18 28.00 5.42
CA SER A 41 -6.51 27.43 5.28
C SER A 41 -7.56 28.23 6.04
N GLN A 42 -8.67 28.57 5.38
CA GLN A 42 -9.78 29.31 5.99
C GLN A 42 -10.74 28.43 6.77
N THR A 43 -10.63 27.10 6.69
CA THR A 43 -11.47 26.13 7.39
C THR A 43 -10.63 25.03 8.01
N ALA A 44 -11.14 24.42 9.10
CA ALA A 44 -10.55 23.25 9.74
C ALA A 44 -10.88 21.92 9.02
N ASP A 45 -11.64 21.95 7.94
CA ASP A 45 -12.10 20.75 7.23
C ASP A 45 -10.93 19.94 6.67
N ASN A 46 -11.00 18.64 6.84
CA ASN A 46 -10.18 17.62 6.19
C ASN A 46 -10.94 17.04 5.00
N PHE A 47 -10.22 16.65 3.97
CA PHE A 47 -10.81 16.12 2.73
C PHE A 47 -10.14 14.84 2.26
N ILE A 48 -10.89 14.00 1.57
CA ILE A 48 -10.37 13.13 0.53
C ILE A 48 -10.84 13.69 -0.80
N TYR A 49 -9.89 13.96 -1.67
CA TYR A 49 -10.15 14.31 -3.07
C TYR A 49 -9.94 13.12 -3.98
N GLY A 50 -10.64 13.12 -5.11
CA GLY A 50 -10.46 12.19 -6.21
C GLY A 50 -10.25 12.93 -7.54
N GLN A 51 -9.40 12.39 -8.43
CA GLN A 51 -9.14 12.95 -9.76
C GLN A 51 -9.02 11.84 -10.79
N LYS A 52 -9.75 11.97 -11.88
CA LYS A 52 -9.58 11.13 -13.07
C LYS A 52 -8.38 11.62 -13.88
N ILE A 53 -7.53 10.69 -14.29
CA ILE A 53 -6.34 10.95 -15.12
C ILE A 53 -6.43 10.05 -16.36
N SER A 54 -6.27 10.62 -17.54
CA SER A 54 -6.24 9.87 -18.79
C SER A 54 -5.00 8.97 -18.91
N ALA A 55 -5.01 8.01 -19.82
CA ALA A 55 -3.83 7.20 -20.13
C ALA A 55 -2.66 8.03 -20.75
N SER A 56 -2.90 9.28 -21.16
CA SER A 56 -1.85 10.22 -21.58
C SER A 56 -1.34 11.11 -20.44
N GLY A 57 -1.96 11.06 -19.24
CA GLY A 57 -1.57 11.83 -18.07
C GLY A 57 -2.29 13.17 -17.92
N GLU A 58 -3.36 13.40 -18.67
CA GLU A 58 -4.17 14.60 -18.58
C GLU A 58 -5.25 14.45 -17.51
N ALA A 59 -5.50 15.49 -16.71
CA ALA A 59 -6.64 15.54 -15.81
C ALA A 59 -7.94 15.56 -16.61
N LEU A 60 -8.89 14.70 -16.22
CA LEU A 60 -10.21 14.60 -16.84
C LEU A 60 -11.25 15.25 -15.91
N GLY A 61 -11.49 16.53 -16.11
CA GLY A 61 -12.34 17.34 -15.25
C GLY A 61 -11.62 17.89 -14.02
N GLU A 62 -12.40 18.52 -13.13
CA GLU A 62 -11.89 19.04 -11.85
C GLU A 62 -11.83 17.92 -10.81
N PRO A 63 -10.97 18.05 -9.76
CA PRO A 63 -10.98 17.15 -8.62
C PRO A 63 -12.35 17.13 -7.93
N VAL A 64 -12.80 15.94 -7.54
CA VAL A 64 -14.05 15.76 -6.80
C VAL A 64 -13.81 15.65 -5.30
N GLU A 65 -14.67 16.22 -4.48
CA GLU A 65 -14.68 16.05 -3.04
C GLU A 65 -15.34 14.71 -2.69
N VAL A 66 -14.54 13.70 -2.36
CA VAL A 66 -15.03 12.37 -1.97
C VAL A 66 -15.50 12.36 -0.51
N VAL A 67 -14.73 13.00 0.36
CA VAL A 67 -15.04 13.15 1.80
C VAL A 67 -14.73 14.57 2.22
N LYS A 68 -15.60 15.15 3.06
CA LYS A 68 -15.36 16.39 3.78
C LYS A 68 -15.79 16.23 5.24
N THR A 69 -14.92 16.56 6.21
CA THR A 69 -15.17 16.41 7.64
C THR A 69 -14.25 17.31 8.47
N GLU A 70 -14.65 17.66 9.69
CA GLU A 70 -13.78 18.29 10.68
C GLU A 70 -12.95 17.27 11.46
N ASP A 71 -13.38 15.99 11.48
CA ASP A 71 -12.65 14.90 12.12
C ASP A 71 -11.33 14.60 11.41
N VAL A 72 -10.40 13.99 12.14
CA VAL A 72 -9.13 13.56 11.56
C VAL A 72 -9.35 12.44 10.55
N LEU A 73 -8.80 12.62 9.36
CA LEU A 73 -9.02 11.81 8.18
C LEU A 73 -7.67 11.40 7.58
N MET A 74 -7.49 10.10 7.32
CA MET A 74 -6.21 9.59 6.80
C MET A 74 -6.33 8.32 5.96
N LEU A 75 -5.20 7.97 5.31
CA LEU A 75 -4.98 6.68 4.65
C LEU A 75 -6.05 6.32 3.60
N PRO A 76 -6.42 7.20 2.65
CA PRO A 76 -7.35 6.78 1.62
C PRO A 76 -6.75 5.66 0.76
N ARG A 77 -7.60 4.70 0.41
CA ARG A 77 -7.29 3.63 -0.55
C ARG A 77 -8.43 3.51 -1.53
N VAL A 78 -8.10 3.22 -2.79
CA VAL A 78 -9.09 3.06 -3.85
C VAL A 78 -8.93 1.74 -4.58
N LEU A 79 -10.04 1.03 -4.79
CA LEU A 79 -10.11 -0.12 -5.69
C LEU A 79 -11.21 0.08 -6.73
N TYR A 80 -10.95 -0.37 -7.94
CA TYR A 80 -11.92 -0.36 -9.04
C TYR A 80 -12.68 -1.70 -9.08
N ASN A 81 -14.01 -1.60 -9.20
CA ASN A 81 -14.91 -2.72 -9.44
C ASN A 81 -15.31 -2.75 -10.93
N PRO A 82 -14.71 -3.62 -11.76
CA PRO A 82 -15.03 -3.70 -13.19
C PRO A 82 -16.44 -4.25 -13.46
N ASN A 83 -17.03 -5.00 -12.53
CA ASN A 83 -18.37 -5.58 -12.69
C ASN A 83 -19.47 -4.52 -12.63
N LYS A 84 -19.22 -3.42 -11.92
CA LYS A 84 -20.16 -2.29 -11.75
C LYS A 84 -19.70 -1.01 -12.41
N ASN A 85 -18.44 -0.95 -12.88
CA ASN A 85 -17.77 0.27 -13.33
C ASN A 85 -17.79 1.36 -12.25
N GLN A 86 -17.45 0.98 -11.01
CA GLN A 86 -17.47 1.82 -9.82
C GLN A 86 -16.16 1.70 -9.05
N TYR A 87 -15.95 2.62 -8.11
CA TYR A 87 -14.82 2.56 -7.20
C TYR A 87 -15.29 2.37 -5.76
N LEU A 88 -14.54 1.62 -4.98
CA LEU A 88 -14.60 1.65 -3.53
C LEU A 88 -13.44 2.50 -3.02
N VAL A 89 -13.74 3.50 -2.19
CA VAL A 89 -12.75 4.24 -1.41
C VAL A 89 -12.95 3.91 0.06
N ILE A 90 -11.90 3.46 0.74
CA ILE A 90 -11.89 3.31 2.19
C ILE A 90 -10.85 4.23 2.82
N TYR A 91 -11.08 4.62 4.07
CA TYR A 91 -10.27 5.58 4.79
C TYR A 91 -10.44 5.44 6.31
N CYS A 92 -9.47 5.92 7.07
CA CYS A 92 -9.61 6.08 8.52
C CYS A 92 -10.26 7.40 8.87
N LEU A 93 -11.16 7.36 9.82
CA LEU A 93 -11.84 8.53 10.38
C LEU A 93 -11.95 8.40 11.90
N GLY A 94 -11.68 9.45 12.64
CA GLY A 94 -11.93 9.49 14.07
C GLY A 94 -11.37 10.70 14.79
N GLU A 95 -11.94 10.99 15.99
CA GLU A 95 -11.44 11.97 16.93
C GLU A 95 -10.59 11.31 18.04
N SER A 96 -11.18 10.33 18.75
CA SER A 96 -10.56 9.62 19.88
C SER A 96 -9.99 8.27 19.45
N TYR A 97 -10.65 7.63 18.50
CA TYR A 97 -10.26 6.35 17.91
C TYR A 97 -10.47 6.40 16.41
N PHE A 98 -9.51 5.85 15.66
CA PHE A 98 -9.61 5.69 14.24
C PHE A 98 -10.36 4.41 13.89
N ASN A 99 -11.42 4.56 13.13
CA ASN A 99 -12.17 3.44 12.55
C ASN A 99 -12.18 3.54 11.03
N ILE A 100 -12.41 2.42 10.36
CA ILE A 100 -12.42 2.34 8.91
C ILE A 100 -13.82 2.68 8.39
N ARG A 101 -13.87 3.58 7.43
CA ARG A 101 -15.08 3.99 6.71
C ARG A 101 -14.93 3.69 5.23
N GLY A 102 -16.06 3.57 4.55
CA GLY A 102 -16.08 3.34 3.11
C GLY A 102 -17.10 4.22 2.39
N VAL A 103 -16.88 4.42 1.11
CA VAL A 103 -17.80 5.07 0.18
C VAL A 103 -17.67 4.45 -1.20
N ILE A 104 -18.80 4.21 -1.87
CA ILE A 104 -18.83 3.80 -3.27
C ILE A 104 -18.92 5.05 -4.14
N LEU A 105 -18.10 5.10 -5.17
CA LEU A 105 -18.14 6.17 -6.17
C LEU A 105 -18.57 5.60 -7.52
N ASP A 106 -19.38 6.35 -8.23
CA ASP A 106 -19.62 6.08 -9.63
C ASP A 106 -18.39 6.43 -10.49
N VAL A 107 -18.43 6.08 -11.75
CA VAL A 107 -17.35 6.25 -12.72
C VAL A 107 -16.88 7.69 -12.89
N ASP A 108 -17.74 8.67 -12.65
CA ASP A 108 -17.40 10.10 -12.66
C ASP A 108 -16.82 10.62 -11.33
N GLY A 109 -16.76 9.78 -10.31
CA GLY A 109 -16.28 10.12 -8.96
C GLY A 109 -17.39 10.59 -8.02
N SER A 110 -18.66 10.64 -8.46
CA SER A 110 -19.80 10.99 -7.60
C SER A 110 -20.10 9.89 -6.58
N VAL A 111 -20.52 10.31 -5.37
CA VAL A 111 -20.85 9.39 -4.28
C VAL A 111 -22.16 8.65 -4.57
N VAL A 112 -22.12 7.32 -4.50
CA VAL A 112 -23.29 6.45 -4.63
C VAL A 112 -23.77 6.00 -3.25
N GLY A 113 -25.01 6.30 -2.92
CA GLY A 113 -25.61 5.94 -1.63
C GLY A 113 -25.15 6.85 -0.50
N GLY A 114 -24.05 6.58 0.11
CA GLY A 114 -23.50 7.37 1.23
C GLY A 114 -22.26 6.70 1.82
N HIS A 115 -21.71 7.32 2.86
CA HIS A 115 -20.60 6.74 3.60
C HIS A 115 -21.10 5.65 4.55
N PHE A 116 -20.35 4.57 4.68
CA PHE A 116 -20.69 3.44 5.55
C PHE A 116 -19.53 3.06 6.47
N LYS A 117 -19.88 2.36 7.54
CA LYS A 117 -18.91 1.84 8.50
C LYS A 117 -18.39 0.50 8.01
N VAL A 118 -17.06 0.35 7.94
CA VAL A 118 -16.39 -0.94 7.77
C VAL A 118 -16.11 -1.53 9.14
N THR A 119 -15.65 -0.68 10.08
CA THR A 119 -15.46 -1.04 11.49
C THR A 119 -16.09 0.02 12.39
N ASP A 120 -16.43 -0.33 13.64
CA ASP A 120 -17.04 0.58 14.58
C ASP A 120 -16.81 0.11 16.03
N VAL A 121 -15.59 0.24 16.51
CA VAL A 121 -15.19 -0.16 17.86
C VAL A 121 -14.46 0.97 18.59
N PRO A 122 -14.48 1.01 19.94
CA PRO A 122 -13.77 2.02 20.71
C PRO A 122 -12.27 1.72 20.83
N ALA A 123 -11.60 1.50 19.70
CA ALA A 123 -10.19 1.22 19.57
C ALA A 123 -9.67 1.70 18.22
N ASN A 124 -8.36 1.83 18.08
CA ASN A 124 -7.75 2.20 16.79
C ASN A 124 -7.76 1.01 15.84
N GLN A 125 -8.22 1.27 14.63
CA GLN A 125 -8.18 0.36 13.50
C GLN A 125 -7.68 1.11 12.27
N PHE A 126 -6.51 0.75 11.80
CA PHE A 126 -5.86 1.43 10.67
C PHE A 126 -4.89 0.49 9.92
N HIS A 127 -4.06 1.02 9.03
CA HIS A 127 -3.15 0.25 8.18
C HIS A 127 -3.87 -0.89 7.46
N PHE A 128 -4.84 -0.53 6.65
CA PHE A 128 -5.66 -1.48 5.92
C PHE A 128 -5.23 -1.60 4.47
N THR A 129 -5.53 -2.76 3.89
CA THR A 129 -5.51 -2.97 2.44
C THR A 129 -6.77 -3.68 1.97
N MET A 130 -6.99 -3.64 0.67
CA MET A 130 -8.16 -4.25 0.03
C MET A 130 -7.75 -5.22 -1.08
N ALA A 131 -8.51 -6.30 -1.23
CA ALA A 131 -8.48 -7.14 -2.42
C ALA A 131 -9.90 -7.31 -2.99
N PHE A 132 -10.04 -7.17 -4.32
CA PHE A 132 -11.33 -7.35 -4.98
C PHE A 132 -11.49 -8.78 -5.49
N ASN A 133 -12.53 -9.46 -5.02
CA ASN A 133 -12.95 -10.74 -5.52
C ASN A 133 -13.98 -10.54 -6.64
N PHE A 134 -13.52 -10.52 -7.88
CA PHE A 134 -14.39 -10.29 -9.03
C PHE A 134 -15.33 -11.48 -9.36
N ARG A 135 -15.05 -12.69 -8.84
CA ARG A 135 -15.94 -13.86 -8.99
C ARG A 135 -17.20 -13.72 -8.14
N ARG A 136 -17.06 -13.11 -6.94
CA ARG A 136 -18.16 -12.91 -5.98
C ARG A 136 -18.68 -11.49 -5.94
N ASN A 137 -18.00 -10.56 -6.62
CA ASN A 137 -18.27 -9.12 -6.56
C ASN A 137 -18.20 -8.58 -5.12
N GLN A 138 -17.14 -8.96 -4.40
CA GLN A 138 -16.92 -8.67 -2.99
C GLN A 138 -15.55 -8.02 -2.80
N PHE A 139 -15.43 -7.21 -1.74
CA PHE A 139 -14.16 -6.66 -1.30
C PHE A 139 -13.77 -7.30 0.02
N PHE A 140 -12.57 -7.82 0.07
CA PHE A 140 -11.92 -8.24 1.30
C PHE A 140 -11.03 -7.11 1.80
N ILE A 141 -11.25 -6.67 3.04
CA ILE A 141 -10.50 -5.61 3.72
C ILE A 141 -9.79 -6.26 4.90
N THR A 142 -8.46 -6.14 4.97
CA THR A 142 -7.66 -6.56 6.12
C THR A 142 -7.03 -5.34 6.78
N TYR A 143 -6.89 -5.35 8.09
CA TYR A 143 -6.47 -4.19 8.88
C TYR A 143 -5.85 -4.59 10.21
N ASN A 144 -5.16 -3.62 10.84
CA ASN A 144 -4.72 -3.72 12.22
C ASN A 144 -5.84 -3.36 13.19
N ASP A 145 -5.98 -4.15 14.22
CA ASP A 145 -6.87 -3.91 15.34
C ASP A 145 -6.08 -3.75 16.65
N PHE A 146 -6.27 -2.63 17.32
CA PHE A 146 -5.60 -2.26 18.57
C PHE A 146 -6.56 -2.26 19.77
N ARG A 147 -7.62 -3.08 19.74
CA ARG A 147 -8.55 -3.18 20.88
C ARG A 147 -7.94 -3.86 22.11
N ASP A 148 -6.94 -4.68 21.91
CA ASP A 148 -6.13 -5.29 22.96
C ASP A 148 -4.80 -4.54 23.08
N ASP A 149 -4.01 -4.83 24.12
CA ASP A 149 -2.69 -4.20 24.32
C ASP A 149 -1.71 -4.54 23.18
N VAL A 150 -1.96 -5.62 22.47
CA VAL A 150 -1.18 -6.12 21.33
C VAL A 150 -2.03 -6.09 20.07
N SER A 151 -1.53 -5.48 19.00
CA SER A 151 -2.27 -5.39 17.74
C SER A 151 -2.38 -6.73 17.03
N SER A 152 -3.56 -6.99 16.48
CA SER A 152 -3.90 -8.20 15.73
C SER A 152 -4.18 -7.85 14.27
N VAL A 153 -4.12 -8.85 13.39
CA VAL A 153 -4.60 -8.74 12.00
C VAL A 153 -6.02 -9.27 11.92
N CYS A 154 -6.93 -8.40 11.52
CA CYS A 154 -8.34 -8.72 11.32
C CYS A 154 -8.76 -8.55 9.86
N GLY A 155 -9.92 -9.06 9.52
CA GLY A 155 -10.53 -8.93 8.21
C GLY A 155 -12.04 -8.73 8.28
N VAL A 156 -12.59 -8.15 7.21
CA VAL A 156 -14.02 -8.02 6.94
C VAL A 156 -14.26 -8.25 5.45
N ILE A 157 -15.40 -8.83 5.07
CA ILE A 157 -15.79 -8.96 3.67
C ILE A 157 -17.08 -8.17 3.47
N ILE A 158 -17.08 -7.26 2.50
CA ILE A 158 -18.24 -6.47 2.12
C ILE A 158 -18.63 -6.75 0.66
N ASP A 159 -19.89 -6.53 0.33
CA ASP A 159 -20.36 -6.57 -1.05
C ASP A 159 -20.13 -5.22 -1.78
N ASP A 160 -20.60 -5.13 -3.02
CA ASP A 160 -20.50 -3.95 -3.88
C ASP A 160 -21.40 -2.79 -3.44
N THR A 161 -22.20 -2.94 -2.39
CA THR A 161 -22.99 -1.87 -1.76
C THR A 161 -22.36 -1.36 -0.47
N GLY A 162 -21.31 -2.02 0.02
CA GLY A 162 -20.67 -1.76 1.31
C GLY A 162 -21.30 -2.52 2.48
N ALA A 163 -22.28 -3.38 2.22
CA ALA A 163 -22.88 -4.22 3.26
C ALA A 163 -21.96 -5.39 3.62
N ALA A 164 -21.87 -5.69 4.92
CA ALA A 164 -21.04 -6.80 5.39
C ALA A 164 -21.61 -8.15 4.90
N VAL A 165 -20.79 -8.91 4.18
CA VAL A 165 -21.04 -10.32 3.82
C VAL A 165 -20.48 -11.23 4.91
N LYS A 166 -19.33 -10.87 5.46
CA LYS A 166 -18.76 -11.45 6.65
C LYS A 166 -18.30 -10.32 7.56
N GLU A 167 -18.88 -10.28 8.74
CA GLU A 167 -18.47 -9.39 9.82
C GLU A 167 -17.01 -9.63 10.18
N GLU A 168 -16.46 -8.76 11.01
CA GLU A 168 -15.09 -8.85 11.48
C GLU A 168 -14.70 -10.26 11.92
N PHE A 169 -13.52 -10.70 11.47
CA PHE A 169 -12.93 -11.97 11.86
C PHE A 169 -11.42 -11.85 12.05
N LEU A 170 -10.89 -12.64 12.97
CA LEU A 170 -9.49 -12.70 13.29
C LEU A 170 -8.72 -13.49 12.23
N ILE A 171 -7.59 -12.96 11.77
CA ILE A 171 -6.64 -13.64 10.88
C ILE A 171 -5.42 -14.08 11.67
N SER A 172 -4.84 -13.19 12.48
CA SER A 172 -3.70 -13.50 13.34
C SER A 172 -3.76 -12.70 14.64
N ASN A 173 -3.48 -13.40 15.75
CA ASN A 173 -3.23 -12.84 17.08
C ASN A 173 -2.03 -13.56 17.72
N ALA A 174 -0.98 -13.80 16.96
CA ALA A 174 0.26 -14.36 17.52
C ALA A 174 0.81 -13.44 18.61
N ALA A 175 1.72 -13.94 19.43
CA ALA A 175 2.40 -13.09 20.41
C ALA A 175 3.14 -11.94 19.72
N GLY A 176 3.21 -10.79 20.38
CA GLY A 176 3.76 -9.56 19.79
C GLY A 176 2.81 -8.89 18.79
N HIS A 177 3.13 -7.66 18.43
CA HIS A 177 2.31 -6.89 17.49
C HIS A 177 2.38 -7.48 16.06
N GLN A 178 1.24 -7.46 15.37
CA GLN A 178 1.14 -7.70 13.93
C GLN A 178 0.62 -6.44 13.27
N VAL A 179 1.35 -5.90 12.29
CA VAL A 179 1.02 -4.62 11.67
C VAL A 179 1.14 -4.65 10.14
N ASN A 180 0.59 -3.65 9.48
CA ASN A 180 0.67 -3.43 8.04
C ASN A 180 0.24 -4.63 7.18
N PRO A 181 -0.98 -5.19 7.37
CA PRO A 181 -1.43 -6.31 6.57
C PRO A 181 -1.66 -5.91 5.11
N VAL A 182 -1.25 -6.80 4.20
CA VAL A 182 -1.50 -6.67 2.76
C VAL A 182 -2.21 -7.92 2.27
N ALA A 183 -3.26 -7.75 1.47
CA ALA A 183 -4.04 -8.84 0.89
C ALA A 183 -3.93 -8.88 -0.63
N CYS A 184 -3.88 -10.09 -1.19
CA CYS A 184 -3.95 -10.32 -2.63
C CYS A 184 -4.90 -11.48 -2.95
N TYR A 185 -5.77 -11.29 -3.93
CA TYR A 185 -6.75 -12.29 -4.36
C TYR A 185 -6.17 -13.24 -5.41
N ASN A 186 -6.39 -14.53 -5.22
CA ASN A 186 -6.17 -15.58 -6.21
C ASN A 186 -7.50 -15.98 -6.85
N PRO A 187 -7.77 -15.56 -8.09
CA PRO A 187 -9.02 -15.91 -8.76
C PRO A 187 -9.09 -17.36 -9.23
N GLN A 188 -7.98 -18.06 -9.36
CA GLN A 188 -8.00 -19.47 -9.82
C GLN A 188 -8.57 -20.38 -8.75
N ASP A 189 -8.16 -20.20 -7.48
CA ASP A 189 -8.57 -21.07 -6.36
C ASP A 189 -9.61 -20.41 -5.46
N ASP A 190 -10.02 -19.16 -5.76
CA ASP A 190 -10.95 -18.36 -4.95
C ASP A 190 -10.44 -18.21 -3.51
N THR A 191 -9.17 -17.79 -3.36
CA THR A 191 -8.48 -17.62 -2.08
C THR A 191 -7.81 -16.25 -1.98
N TYR A 192 -7.39 -15.90 -0.76
CA TYR A 192 -6.57 -14.71 -0.51
C TYR A 192 -5.27 -15.14 0.17
N LEU A 193 -4.15 -14.53 -0.24
CA LEU A 193 -2.94 -14.49 0.57
C LEU A 193 -2.91 -13.15 1.31
N VAL A 194 -2.70 -13.21 2.62
CA VAL A 194 -2.46 -12.02 3.47
C VAL A 194 -1.08 -12.16 4.07
N ASN A 195 -0.28 -11.09 4.06
CA ASN A 195 0.97 -11.02 4.81
C ASN A 195 1.02 -9.76 5.68
N TRP A 196 1.86 -9.74 6.71
CA TRP A 196 2.00 -8.65 7.65
C TRP A 196 3.40 -8.58 8.24
N GLU A 197 3.74 -7.44 8.83
CA GLU A 197 4.92 -7.27 9.67
C GLU A 197 4.63 -7.83 11.07
N ASP A 198 5.49 -8.69 11.59
CA ASP A 198 5.27 -9.47 12.80
C ASP A 198 6.39 -9.26 13.82
N PHE A 199 6.03 -8.86 15.01
CA PHE A 199 6.97 -8.57 16.11
C PHE A 199 7.08 -9.72 17.14
N ARG A 200 6.59 -10.93 16.83
CA ARG A 200 6.55 -12.06 17.80
C ARG A 200 7.87 -12.43 18.41
N ALA A 201 8.98 -12.19 17.73
CA ALA A 201 10.33 -12.44 18.26
C ALA A 201 10.69 -11.50 19.43
N HIS A 202 9.99 -10.39 19.62
CA HIS A 202 10.31 -9.33 20.57
C HIS A 202 9.29 -9.11 21.68
N GLY A 203 8.21 -9.94 21.71
CA GLY A 203 7.17 -9.89 22.72
C GLY A 203 6.17 -8.76 22.52
N ASP A 204 5.41 -8.42 23.58
CA ASP A 204 4.20 -7.58 23.52
C ASP A 204 4.47 -6.06 23.58
N SER A 205 5.71 -5.64 23.67
CA SER A 205 6.05 -4.21 23.69
C SER A 205 6.37 -3.71 22.30
N LEU A 206 5.61 -2.72 21.81
CA LEU A 206 6.09 -1.92 20.67
C LEU A 206 7.34 -1.19 21.12
N PRO A 207 8.50 -1.49 20.53
CA PRO A 207 9.71 -0.79 20.89
C PRO A 207 9.58 0.68 20.53
N ALA A 208 10.24 1.55 21.30
CA ALA A 208 10.41 2.94 20.90
C ALA A 208 11.05 2.97 19.50
N LEU A 209 10.62 3.88 18.64
CA LEU A 209 11.14 4.04 17.26
C LEU A 209 12.67 4.06 17.15
N GLU A 210 13.33 4.46 18.21
CA GLU A 210 14.80 4.53 18.33
C GLU A 210 15.48 3.15 18.45
N THR A 211 14.70 2.12 18.79
CA THR A 211 15.18 0.74 19.02
C THR A 211 14.64 -0.25 17.98
N LEU A 212 14.06 0.21 16.89
CA LEU A 212 13.41 -0.61 15.84
C LEU A 212 14.39 -1.40 14.96
N ASN A 213 15.65 -1.49 15.33
CA ASN A 213 16.62 -2.33 14.65
C ASN A 213 16.41 -3.79 15.05
N HIS A 214 16.23 -4.66 14.07
CA HIS A 214 16.18 -6.12 14.23
C HIS A 214 14.89 -6.69 14.85
N MET A 215 13.71 -6.16 14.47
CA MET A 215 12.50 -6.44 15.26
C MET A 215 11.30 -7.00 14.49
N THR A 216 11.31 -6.99 13.17
CA THR A 216 10.18 -7.48 12.39
C THR A 216 10.55 -8.56 11.40
N ASP A 217 9.67 -9.57 11.30
CA ASP A 217 9.66 -10.57 10.24
C ASP A 217 8.38 -10.42 9.39
N ILE A 218 8.35 -11.05 8.22
CA ILE A 218 7.13 -11.13 7.43
C ILE A 218 6.49 -12.49 7.60
N TYR A 219 5.27 -12.50 8.13
CA TYR A 219 4.41 -13.67 8.23
C TYR A 219 3.18 -13.51 7.35
N GLY A 220 2.46 -14.59 7.11
CA GLY A 220 1.23 -14.55 6.34
C GLY A 220 0.26 -15.67 6.67
N ALA A 221 -0.90 -15.62 6.00
CA ALA A 221 -1.94 -16.63 6.05
C ALA A 221 -2.62 -16.77 4.69
N LEU A 222 -3.03 -17.99 4.37
CA LEU A 222 -3.89 -18.31 3.23
C LEU A 222 -5.33 -18.42 3.72
N LEU A 223 -6.26 -17.72 3.07
CA LEU A 223 -7.68 -17.69 3.41
C LEU A 223 -8.53 -18.17 2.23
N ALA A 224 -9.61 -18.86 2.52
CA ALA A 224 -10.69 -19.09 1.56
C ALA A 224 -11.43 -17.77 1.27
N ALA A 225 -12.19 -17.72 0.18
CA ALA A 225 -12.95 -16.53 -0.21
C ALA A 225 -14.04 -16.11 0.79
N ASP A 226 -14.45 -16.98 1.70
CA ASP A 226 -15.37 -16.68 2.80
C ASP A 226 -14.64 -16.17 4.07
N GLY A 227 -13.32 -15.96 3.99
CA GLY A 227 -12.48 -15.53 5.09
C GLY A 227 -12.10 -16.63 6.08
N THR A 228 -12.35 -17.92 5.78
CA THR A 228 -11.85 -19.02 6.58
C THR A 228 -10.33 -19.13 6.43
N VAL A 229 -9.58 -19.10 7.53
CA VAL A 229 -8.13 -19.27 7.52
C VAL A 229 -7.81 -20.74 7.21
N LEU A 230 -7.17 -20.99 6.06
CA LEU A 230 -6.77 -22.33 5.60
C LEU A 230 -5.38 -22.72 6.11
N VAL A 231 -4.42 -21.78 6.01
CA VAL A 231 -3.06 -21.93 6.52
C VAL A 231 -2.69 -20.66 7.26
N ASN A 232 -2.23 -20.77 8.49
CA ASN A 232 -1.85 -19.63 9.31
C ASN A 232 -0.34 -19.65 9.63
N ASN A 233 0.18 -18.51 10.02
CA ASN A 233 1.58 -18.34 10.45
C ASN A 233 2.61 -18.83 9.43
N ILE A 234 2.42 -18.51 8.15
CA ILE A 234 3.39 -18.80 7.07
C ILE A 234 4.61 -17.89 7.26
N PRO A 235 5.81 -18.39 7.60
CA PRO A 235 6.99 -17.55 7.87
C PRO A 235 7.66 -17.14 6.55
N MET A 236 7.24 -16.04 5.93
CA MET A 236 7.69 -15.66 4.58
C MET A 236 9.18 -15.30 4.52
N CYS A 237 9.66 -14.56 5.52
CA CYS A 237 11.09 -14.21 5.64
C CYS A 237 11.68 -14.71 6.96
N ALA A 238 10.87 -15.25 7.86
CA ALA A 238 11.37 -15.71 9.15
C ALA A 238 12.48 -16.73 8.96
N ASP A 239 13.65 -16.40 9.45
CA ASP A 239 14.77 -17.32 9.49
C ASP A 239 14.79 -18.00 10.86
N ALA A 240 14.76 -19.32 10.83
CA ALA A 240 14.91 -20.14 12.04
C ALA A 240 16.24 -19.89 12.79
N ASN A 241 17.18 -19.19 12.18
CA ASN A 241 18.50 -18.88 12.72
C ASN A 241 18.64 -17.45 13.25
N GLY A 242 17.57 -16.66 13.28
CA GLY A 242 17.56 -15.30 13.80
C GLY A 242 18.49 -14.36 13.00
N ILE A 243 18.14 -14.13 11.74
CA ILE A 243 18.82 -13.09 10.95
C ILE A 243 18.59 -11.74 11.63
N ASP A 244 19.66 -11.06 11.95
CA ASP A 244 19.64 -9.69 12.40
C ASP A 244 19.16 -8.78 11.26
N GLY A 245 18.10 -7.99 11.44
CA GLY A 245 17.58 -7.03 10.47
C GLY A 245 16.07 -6.89 10.51
N ASP A 246 15.58 -5.76 10.03
CA ASP A 246 14.15 -5.49 9.89
C ASP A 246 13.64 -5.93 8.51
N GLN A 247 12.49 -6.57 8.48
CA GLN A 247 11.73 -6.84 7.28
C GLN A 247 10.40 -6.08 7.36
N ARG A 248 10.19 -5.12 6.46
CA ARG A 248 9.07 -4.19 6.51
C ARG A 248 8.50 -3.85 5.14
N PHE A 249 7.40 -3.09 5.15
CA PHE A 249 6.78 -2.59 3.93
C PHE A 249 6.51 -3.70 2.92
N ASN A 250 5.82 -4.70 3.41
CA ASN A 250 5.47 -5.90 2.68
C ASN A 250 4.48 -5.62 1.54
N GLY A 251 4.54 -6.46 0.51
CA GLY A 251 3.66 -6.44 -0.64
C GLY A 251 3.38 -7.85 -1.16
N ILE A 252 2.34 -8.00 -1.98
CA ILE A 252 2.00 -9.25 -2.65
C ILE A 252 1.51 -8.95 -4.06
N ALA A 253 2.00 -9.73 -5.04
CA ALA A 253 1.45 -9.77 -6.39
C ALA A 253 1.12 -11.20 -6.80
N TYR A 254 -0.06 -11.42 -7.40
CA TYR A 254 -0.50 -12.74 -7.86
C TYR A 254 -0.11 -12.98 -9.33
N ASN A 255 0.60 -14.08 -9.59
CA ASN A 255 0.92 -14.55 -10.92
C ASN A 255 -0.15 -15.55 -11.41
N SER A 256 -1.00 -15.08 -12.29
CA SER A 256 -2.13 -15.86 -12.82
C SER A 256 -1.73 -16.99 -13.79
N LYS A 257 -0.50 -16.99 -14.33
CA LYS A 257 -0.02 -18.05 -15.23
C LYS A 257 0.50 -19.26 -14.48
N THR A 258 1.17 -19.02 -13.36
CA THR A 258 1.79 -20.09 -12.57
C THR A 258 1.00 -20.43 -11.31
N ASN A 259 -0.12 -19.72 -11.05
CA ASN A 259 -0.94 -19.86 -9.86
C ASN A 259 -0.14 -19.77 -8.57
N GLN A 260 0.62 -18.67 -8.44
CA GLN A 260 1.47 -18.41 -7.28
C GLN A 260 1.54 -16.93 -6.96
N PHE A 261 2.04 -16.59 -5.80
CA PHE A 261 2.24 -15.21 -5.37
C PHE A 261 3.74 -14.89 -5.31
N LEU A 262 4.07 -13.65 -5.58
CA LEU A 262 5.33 -13.03 -5.19
C LEU A 262 5.05 -12.15 -3.98
N ALA A 263 5.54 -12.55 -2.81
CA ALA A 263 5.64 -11.70 -1.63
C ALA A 263 6.93 -10.88 -1.73
N SER A 264 6.88 -9.61 -1.34
CA SER A 264 8.04 -8.69 -1.35
C SER A 264 8.09 -7.89 -0.06
N TRP A 265 9.28 -7.45 0.35
CA TRP A 265 9.48 -6.60 1.52
C TRP A 265 10.80 -5.83 1.44
N THR A 266 10.88 -4.73 2.18
CA THR A 266 12.13 -4.02 2.45
C THR A 266 12.91 -4.80 3.49
N ASP A 267 14.19 -5.02 3.27
CA ASP A 267 15.05 -5.88 4.08
C ASP A 267 16.35 -5.19 4.44
N SER A 268 16.70 -5.20 5.71
CA SER A 268 17.94 -4.60 6.22
C SER A 268 18.92 -5.62 6.84
N ARG A 269 18.74 -6.94 6.54
CA ARG A 269 19.55 -8.02 7.14
C ARG A 269 21.05 -7.90 6.92
N ASP A 270 21.48 -7.40 5.79
CA ASP A 270 22.89 -7.31 5.44
C ASP A 270 23.58 -6.10 6.07
N SER A 271 22.89 -4.99 6.17
CA SER A 271 23.28 -3.81 6.96
C SER A 271 22.20 -2.73 6.85
N LEU A 272 22.20 -1.79 7.80
CA LEU A 272 21.39 -0.57 7.68
C LEU A 272 21.85 0.34 6.52
N GLN A 273 23.02 0.07 5.95
CA GLN A 273 23.63 0.82 4.84
C GLN A 273 23.24 0.26 3.48
N ASN A 274 22.77 -0.98 3.43
CA ASN A 274 22.39 -1.66 2.18
C ASN A 274 21.00 -2.27 2.32
N VAL A 275 20.00 -1.39 2.47
CA VAL A 275 18.60 -1.79 2.55
C VAL A 275 18.10 -2.06 1.14
N GLY A 276 17.73 -3.30 0.86
CA GLY A 276 17.23 -3.76 -0.42
C GLY A 276 15.77 -4.21 -0.37
N ILE A 277 15.28 -4.69 -1.50
CA ILE A 277 13.97 -5.33 -1.58
C ILE A 277 14.15 -6.80 -1.86
N MET A 278 13.67 -7.62 -0.93
CA MET A 278 13.67 -9.07 -1.04
C MET A 278 12.29 -9.58 -1.45
N GLY A 279 12.25 -10.81 -1.91
CA GLY A 279 11.01 -11.47 -2.23
C GLY A 279 11.05 -12.98 -2.07
N ARG A 280 9.87 -13.59 -2.07
CA ARG A 280 9.70 -15.03 -2.01
C ARG A 280 8.48 -15.47 -2.79
N ILE A 281 8.62 -16.60 -3.49
CA ILE A 281 7.48 -17.24 -4.16
C ILE A 281 6.70 -18.05 -3.14
N VAL A 282 5.40 -17.80 -3.08
CA VAL A 282 4.42 -18.54 -2.29
C VAL A 282 3.44 -19.21 -3.25
N LYS A 283 3.31 -20.53 -3.19
CA LYS A 283 2.35 -21.27 -4.01
C LYS A 283 0.92 -21.03 -3.53
N ALA A 284 -0.05 -21.35 -4.37
CA ALA A 284 -1.47 -21.21 -4.07
C ALA A 284 -1.94 -22.02 -2.83
N ASP A 285 -1.20 -23.05 -2.43
CA ASP A 285 -1.44 -23.84 -1.23
C ASP A 285 -0.74 -23.30 0.03
N GLY A 286 -0.05 -22.15 -0.06
CA GLY A 286 0.72 -21.55 1.01
C GLY A 286 2.13 -22.10 1.19
N THR A 287 2.55 -23.10 0.40
CA THR A 287 3.91 -23.64 0.46
C THR A 287 4.92 -22.75 -0.27
N MET A 288 6.16 -22.78 0.16
CA MET A 288 7.26 -22.01 -0.41
C MET A 288 8.34 -22.96 -0.93
N PRO A 289 8.52 -23.06 -2.25
CA PRO A 289 9.41 -24.05 -2.87
C PRO A 289 10.90 -23.75 -2.68
N ALA A 290 11.25 -22.49 -2.40
CA ALA A 290 12.63 -22.03 -2.24
C ALA A 290 12.73 -20.97 -1.12
N GLY A 291 13.96 -20.57 -0.77
CA GLY A 291 14.23 -19.44 0.10
C GLY A 291 13.80 -18.10 -0.51
N ASP A 292 13.96 -17.05 0.25
CA ASP A 292 13.84 -15.68 -0.25
C ASP A 292 15.02 -15.33 -1.18
N PHE A 293 14.83 -14.32 -2.01
CA PHE A 293 15.82 -13.86 -2.98
C PHE A 293 15.70 -12.35 -3.20
N THR A 294 16.77 -11.76 -3.69
CA THR A 294 16.83 -10.32 -3.95
C THR A 294 16.01 -9.94 -5.17
N LEU A 295 15.09 -8.99 -5.01
CA LEU A 295 14.35 -8.35 -6.10
C LEU A 295 15.05 -7.08 -6.58
N VAL A 296 15.52 -6.26 -5.64
CA VAL A 296 16.24 -5.01 -5.93
C VAL A 296 17.41 -4.89 -4.98
N ASP A 297 18.60 -4.76 -5.55
CA ASP A 297 19.85 -4.46 -4.85
C ASP A 297 20.62 -3.44 -5.68
N ALA A 298 20.64 -2.20 -5.22
CA ALA A 298 21.33 -1.08 -5.87
C ALA A 298 21.96 -0.19 -4.80
N PRO A 299 22.97 0.63 -5.13
CA PRO A 299 23.53 1.57 -4.17
C PRO A 299 22.47 2.50 -3.57
N GLY A 300 22.54 2.70 -2.26
CA GLY A 300 21.54 3.41 -1.44
C GLY A 300 20.38 2.51 -0.99
N ALA A 301 19.55 3.01 -0.08
CA ALA A 301 18.41 2.25 0.41
C ALA A 301 17.28 2.17 -0.62
N GLN A 302 16.66 1.00 -0.77
CA GLN A 302 15.44 0.79 -1.54
C GLN A 302 14.34 0.33 -0.60
N MET A 303 13.18 1.00 -0.65
CA MET A 303 12.12 0.74 0.32
C MET A 303 10.72 1.00 -0.24
N ILE A 304 9.70 0.58 0.51
CA ILE A 304 8.28 0.86 0.24
C ILE A 304 7.90 0.55 -1.20
N SER A 305 7.94 -0.74 -1.55
CA SER A 305 7.64 -1.17 -2.91
C SER A 305 6.15 -1.39 -3.15
N HIS A 306 5.73 -1.18 -4.41
CA HIS A 306 4.44 -1.62 -4.92
C HIS A 306 4.67 -2.47 -6.16
N THR A 307 4.27 -3.74 -6.09
CA THR A 307 4.52 -4.74 -7.13
C THR A 307 3.23 -5.13 -7.84
N LEU A 308 3.25 -5.14 -9.16
CA LEU A 308 2.17 -5.63 -10.02
C LEU A 308 2.65 -6.81 -10.84
N TYR A 309 1.79 -7.80 -11.07
CA TYR A 309 1.98 -8.82 -12.10
C TYR A 309 1.21 -8.45 -13.37
N LEU A 310 1.85 -8.59 -14.51
CA LEU A 310 1.30 -8.29 -15.82
C LEU A 310 1.15 -9.58 -16.65
N PRO A 311 -0.05 -10.14 -16.73
CA PRO A 311 -0.26 -11.46 -17.37
C PRO A 311 0.09 -11.49 -18.86
N GLN A 312 -0.08 -10.36 -19.57
CA GLN A 312 0.22 -10.26 -21.00
C GLN A 312 1.73 -10.33 -21.27
N GLU A 313 2.53 -9.75 -20.39
CA GLU A 313 3.99 -9.70 -20.48
C GLU A 313 4.65 -10.91 -19.82
N ASP A 314 3.92 -11.62 -18.94
CA ASP A 314 4.44 -12.65 -18.03
C ASP A 314 5.57 -12.13 -17.13
N LYS A 315 5.38 -10.96 -16.55
CA LYS A 315 6.40 -10.23 -15.79
C LYS A 315 5.80 -9.53 -14.60
N TYR A 316 6.67 -9.20 -13.66
CA TYR A 316 6.33 -8.24 -12.62
C TYR A 316 6.93 -6.87 -12.94
N PHE A 317 6.25 -5.84 -12.47
CA PHE A 317 6.74 -4.48 -12.43
C PHE A 317 6.71 -4.02 -10.99
N ILE A 318 7.87 -3.60 -10.47
CA ILE A 318 8.01 -3.11 -9.11
C ILE A 318 8.41 -1.64 -9.13
N ALA A 319 7.64 -0.77 -8.46
CA ALA A 319 7.98 0.63 -8.21
C ALA A 319 8.36 0.79 -6.73
N PHE A 320 9.35 1.61 -6.43
CA PHE A 320 9.89 1.75 -5.08
C PHE A 320 10.54 3.12 -4.85
N GLU A 321 10.73 3.45 -3.58
CA GLU A 321 11.52 4.59 -3.14
C GLU A 321 13.01 4.23 -3.10
N ARG A 322 13.86 5.18 -3.52
CA ARG A 322 15.31 5.00 -3.53
C ARG A 322 16.02 6.21 -2.94
N ASP A 323 16.93 5.96 -1.99
CA ASP A 323 17.89 6.96 -1.54
C ASP A 323 19.10 7.01 -2.47
N ARG A 324 19.38 8.17 -3.06
CA ARG A 324 20.55 8.40 -3.93
C ARG A 324 21.84 8.72 -3.19
N ASN A 325 21.72 9.21 -1.95
CA ASN A 325 22.89 9.78 -1.26
C ASN A 325 23.69 8.76 -0.47
N GLU A 326 23.32 7.45 -0.57
CA GLU A 326 24.00 6.37 0.15
C GLU A 326 24.14 6.64 1.66
N VAL A 327 23.12 7.30 2.26
CA VAL A 327 23.15 7.68 3.67
C VAL A 327 23.02 6.43 4.56
N ASP A 328 23.93 6.31 5.48
CA ASP A 328 24.20 5.15 6.32
C ASP A 328 23.11 4.79 7.36
N LYS A 329 21.90 5.35 7.29
CA LYS A 329 20.91 5.16 8.36
C LYS A 329 19.49 4.99 7.83
N PHE A 330 18.97 3.81 7.98
CA PHE A 330 17.56 3.51 7.80
C PHE A 330 16.76 3.87 9.06
N TYR A 331 16.67 5.15 9.37
CA TYR A 331 15.73 5.65 10.35
C TYR A 331 14.76 6.60 9.66
N PHE A 332 13.45 6.41 9.86
CA PHE A 332 12.45 7.41 9.48
C PHE A 332 12.75 8.80 10.03
N LYS A 333 13.49 8.86 11.15
CA LYS A 333 13.89 10.07 11.85
C LYS A 333 15.03 10.86 11.16
N ASP A 334 15.91 10.18 10.45
CA ASP A 334 17.10 10.76 9.85
C ASP A 334 17.05 10.83 8.32
N ILE A 335 15.86 10.75 7.72
CA ILE A 335 15.70 10.95 6.27
C ILE A 335 15.96 12.42 5.93
N THR A 336 17.23 12.80 6.00
CA THR A 336 17.74 14.00 5.34
C THR A 336 18.00 13.74 3.86
N ALA A 337 17.74 12.52 3.43
CA ALA A 337 18.02 11.99 2.11
C ALA A 337 17.04 12.54 1.07
N HIS A 338 17.54 12.68 -0.14
CA HIS A 338 16.72 12.91 -1.32
C HIS A 338 16.18 11.57 -1.80
N LEU A 339 14.96 11.22 -1.40
CA LEU A 339 14.28 10.03 -1.88
C LEU A 339 13.68 10.28 -3.25
N ASP A 340 13.96 9.37 -4.16
CA ASP A 340 13.46 9.34 -5.53
C ASP A 340 12.45 8.20 -5.72
N ILE A 341 11.77 8.23 -6.86
CA ILE A 341 10.97 7.10 -7.33
C ILE A 341 11.69 6.39 -8.46
N ALA A 342 11.88 5.10 -8.29
CA ALA A 342 12.43 4.20 -9.28
C ALA A 342 11.50 3.01 -9.54
N ALA A 343 11.78 2.27 -10.60
CA ALA A 343 11.06 1.06 -10.94
C ALA A 343 11.99 0.03 -11.59
N MET A 344 11.55 -1.23 -11.63
CA MET A 344 12.26 -2.32 -12.26
C MET A 344 11.30 -3.35 -12.87
N TRP A 345 11.73 -4.00 -13.93
CA TRP A 345 11.07 -5.18 -14.46
C TRP A 345 11.67 -6.44 -13.87
N LEU A 346 10.82 -7.38 -13.48
CA LEU A 346 11.22 -8.71 -13.04
C LEU A 346 10.57 -9.75 -13.95
N ASP A 347 11.26 -10.85 -14.19
CA ASP A 347 10.69 -11.98 -14.93
C ASP A 347 9.58 -12.69 -14.14
N ALA A 348 8.99 -13.74 -14.71
CA ALA A 348 7.91 -14.51 -14.09
C ALA A 348 8.34 -15.23 -12.80
N ASN A 349 9.63 -15.36 -12.54
CA ASN A 349 10.20 -15.95 -11.31
C ASN A 349 10.64 -14.88 -10.29
N GLY A 350 10.39 -13.60 -10.58
CA GLY A 350 10.80 -12.49 -9.75
C GLY A 350 12.25 -12.03 -9.93
N GLN A 351 12.98 -12.56 -10.93
CA GLN A 351 14.37 -12.17 -11.16
C GLN A 351 14.47 -10.87 -11.95
N PRO A 352 15.38 -9.94 -11.58
CA PRO A 352 15.60 -8.71 -12.32
C PRO A 352 15.98 -8.96 -13.77
N GLU A 353 15.29 -8.31 -14.73
CA GLU A 353 15.57 -8.48 -16.16
C GLU A 353 16.50 -7.41 -16.74
N ALA A 354 16.42 -6.20 -16.26
CA ALA A 354 17.19 -5.06 -16.75
C ALA A 354 17.56 -4.13 -15.61
N GLY A 355 18.35 -3.12 -15.90
CA GLY A 355 18.69 -2.10 -14.93
C GLY A 355 17.46 -1.31 -14.44
N MET A 356 17.65 -0.63 -13.33
CA MET A 356 16.65 0.24 -12.70
C MET A 356 16.23 1.38 -13.64
N ILE A 357 14.96 1.73 -13.57
CA ILE A 357 14.33 2.82 -14.33
C ILE A 357 14.14 3.99 -13.39
N ASP A 358 14.79 5.11 -13.67
CA ASP A 358 14.53 6.36 -12.95
C ASP A 358 13.15 6.92 -13.36
N ILE A 359 12.20 6.87 -12.44
CA ILE A 359 10.86 7.43 -12.66
C ILE A 359 10.89 8.92 -12.37
N PHE A 360 11.38 9.31 -11.21
CA PHE A 360 11.53 10.70 -10.81
C PHE A 360 12.77 10.88 -9.93
N ASN A 361 13.58 11.88 -10.25
CA ASN A 361 14.82 12.23 -9.56
C ASN A 361 14.92 13.77 -9.38
N GLY A 362 13.90 14.37 -8.78
CA GLY A 362 13.82 15.80 -8.52
C GLY A 362 14.31 16.20 -7.14
N ASP A 363 14.18 17.50 -6.81
CA ASP A 363 14.46 18.00 -5.48
C ASP A 363 13.41 17.52 -4.46
N GLY A 364 13.82 17.47 -3.18
CA GLY A 364 12.96 17.05 -2.07
C GLY A 364 12.81 15.53 -1.97
N ASN A 365 11.96 15.10 -1.04
CA ASN A 365 11.67 13.70 -0.78
C ASN A 365 10.40 13.25 -1.51
N GLN A 366 10.48 12.13 -2.19
CA GLN A 366 9.37 11.48 -2.90
C GLN A 366 8.99 10.21 -2.15
N ARG A 367 7.74 10.12 -1.67
CA ARG A 367 7.32 9.05 -0.75
C ARG A 367 6.00 8.40 -1.16
N PHE A 368 5.78 7.19 -0.66
CA PHE A 368 4.52 6.46 -0.75
C PHE A 368 4.05 6.22 -2.19
N VAL A 369 4.96 5.73 -3.02
CA VAL A 369 4.65 5.41 -4.42
C VAL A 369 3.55 4.36 -4.51
N ARG A 370 2.59 4.62 -5.40
CA ARG A 370 1.56 3.67 -5.83
C ARG A 370 1.55 3.60 -7.34
N VAL A 371 1.23 2.42 -7.87
CA VAL A 371 1.22 2.20 -9.32
C VAL A 371 -0.04 1.46 -9.73
N ALA A 372 -0.66 1.92 -10.81
CA ALA A 372 -1.72 1.20 -11.51
C ALA A 372 -1.32 1.01 -12.98
N HIS A 373 -1.81 -0.05 -13.60
CA HIS A 373 -1.52 -0.40 -14.99
C HIS A 373 -2.81 -0.54 -15.79
N ASP A 374 -2.89 0.16 -16.91
CA ASP A 374 -3.90 -0.07 -17.94
C ASP A 374 -3.35 -1.03 -19.00
N ALA A 375 -3.86 -2.25 -18.98
CA ALA A 375 -3.43 -3.31 -19.88
C ALA A 375 -3.73 -3.03 -21.36
N LYS A 376 -4.74 -2.21 -21.66
CA LYS A 376 -5.16 -1.88 -23.02
C LYS A 376 -4.23 -0.85 -23.67
N SER A 377 -3.92 0.23 -22.97
CA SER A 377 -2.98 1.25 -23.43
C SER A 377 -1.52 0.88 -23.16
N LYS A 378 -1.26 -0.17 -22.37
CA LYS A 378 0.06 -0.57 -21.84
C LYS A 378 0.75 0.56 -21.07
N THR A 379 -0.03 1.29 -20.30
CA THR A 379 0.39 2.49 -19.62
C THR A 379 0.33 2.27 -18.11
N PHE A 380 1.35 2.76 -17.41
CA PHE A 380 1.39 2.82 -15.96
C PHE A 380 1.17 4.27 -15.52
N LEU A 381 0.33 4.48 -14.53
CA LEU A 381 0.35 5.70 -13.74
C LEU A 381 0.97 5.39 -12.40
N MET A 382 2.08 6.04 -12.10
CA MET A 382 2.67 6.07 -10.77
C MET A 382 2.33 7.39 -10.11
N VAL A 383 1.90 7.34 -8.85
CA VAL A 383 1.59 8.53 -8.04
C VAL A 383 2.37 8.48 -6.74
N TRP A 384 2.77 9.63 -6.22
CA TRP A 384 3.53 9.73 -4.98
C TRP A 384 3.31 11.09 -4.30
N GLN A 385 3.65 11.16 -3.03
CA GLN A 385 3.74 12.40 -2.29
C GLN A 385 5.13 13.01 -2.51
N SER A 386 5.18 14.25 -3.00
CA SER A 386 6.40 15.02 -3.25
C SER A 386 6.62 16.04 -2.16
N ASP A 387 7.88 16.44 -1.96
CA ASP A 387 8.28 17.47 -1.01
C ASP A 387 7.94 17.14 0.45
N PHE A 388 8.07 15.85 0.80
CA PHE A 388 7.87 15.39 2.17
C PHE A 388 8.92 16.02 3.10
N PRO A 389 8.53 16.84 4.09
CA PRO A 389 9.47 17.67 4.86
C PRO A 389 10.13 16.87 5.99
N GLY A 390 10.78 15.76 5.74
CA GLY A 390 11.46 15.01 6.80
C GLY A 390 10.59 14.63 8.01
N VAL A 391 11.02 13.67 8.81
CA VAL A 391 10.23 13.16 9.95
C VAL A 391 10.70 13.80 11.24
N SER A 392 9.83 14.39 12.03
CA SER A 392 10.05 14.68 13.44
C SER A 392 9.45 13.59 14.34
N ASP A 393 9.65 13.64 15.60
CA ASP A 393 9.64 12.61 16.66
C ASP A 393 8.47 11.62 16.86
N SER A 394 7.45 11.49 15.98
CA SER A 394 6.44 10.43 16.07
C SER A 394 5.97 9.95 14.68
N VAL A 395 5.98 8.65 14.39
CA VAL A 395 5.59 8.09 13.08
C VAL A 395 4.15 8.39 12.72
N GLU A 396 3.25 8.32 13.68
CA GLU A 396 1.81 8.54 13.46
C GLU A 396 1.47 10.01 13.21
N GLY A 397 2.06 10.93 13.95
CA GLY A 397 1.84 12.37 13.78
C GLY A 397 2.41 12.93 12.48
N HIS A 398 3.40 12.26 11.89
CA HIS A 398 4.15 12.76 10.74
C HIS A 398 3.56 12.39 9.39
N ILE A 399 3.03 11.18 9.26
CA ILE A 399 2.26 10.80 8.06
C ILE A 399 1.10 11.77 7.84
N MET A 400 0.57 12.30 8.94
CA MET A 400 -0.59 13.21 8.95
C MET A 400 -0.26 14.68 8.75
N SER A 401 0.88 15.13 9.28
CA SER A 401 1.23 16.56 9.29
C SER A 401 2.20 16.99 8.19
N ALA A 402 2.86 16.03 7.57
CA ALA A 402 3.81 16.30 6.51
C ALA A 402 3.08 16.67 5.21
N GLY A 403 2.91 17.95 5.01
CA GLY A 403 2.32 18.46 3.77
C GLY A 403 3.27 18.30 2.59
N GLY A 404 2.71 17.94 1.45
CA GLY A 404 3.41 17.87 0.18
C GLY A 404 2.43 18.06 -0.97
N ASN A 405 2.90 17.88 -2.17
CA ASN A 405 2.08 17.85 -3.36
C ASN A 405 1.91 16.40 -3.85
N ILE A 406 0.79 16.11 -4.49
CA ILE A 406 0.62 14.83 -5.16
C ILE A 406 1.08 14.98 -6.60
N LYS A 407 2.11 14.21 -6.93
CA LYS A 407 2.66 14.14 -8.28
C LYS A 407 2.41 12.77 -8.89
N GLY A 408 2.44 12.71 -10.19
CA GLY A 408 2.35 11.46 -10.92
C GLY A 408 3.20 11.47 -12.17
N LYS A 409 3.40 10.30 -12.73
CA LYS A 409 4.08 10.11 -14.01
C LYS A 409 3.48 8.95 -14.78
N ILE A 410 3.20 9.21 -16.05
CA ILE A 410 2.88 8.16 -17.00
C ILE A 410 4.19 7.50 -17.47
N TYR A 411 4.23 6.19 -17.38
CA TYR A 411 5.26 5.37 -17.98
C TYR A 411 4.62 4.43 -19.01
N LYS A 412 5.19 4.39 -20.19
CA LYS A 412 4.76 3.52 -21.27
C LYS A 412 5.97 2.70 -21.72
N LYS A 413 5.78 1.38 -21.77
CA LYS A 413 6.79 0.43 -22.25
C LYS A 413 6.93 0.51 -23.76
#